data_ad22485792040c9c2c566efdf5fb5e06
#
_entry.id   ad22485792040c9c2c566efdf5fb5e06
#
_cell.length_a   1.000
_cell.length_b   1.000
_cell.length_c   1.000
_cell.angle_alpha   90.00
_cell.angle_beta   90.00
_cell.angle_gamma   90.00
#
_symmetry.space_group_name_H-M   'P 1'
#
loop_
_entity.id
_entity.type
_entity.pdbx_description
1 polymer ?
#
loop_
_entity_poly.entity_id
_entity_poly.type
_entity_poly.pdbx_seq_one_letter_code
_entity_poly.pdbx_strand_id
1 'polypeptide(L)'
;MQKQQVKKVAVTWRKRYLILLYIGIIIFGLMACNSKSGIEKTKSLGSDSTAAENKIDLTKIKIGYCTPSLNAPFYVVLSQYIKKNAEGFGMKFVSADGQDDIIKQITSIEDLIAAGVNVLIVNPLDHKAMVPAVNAAVKSGVPVFIVDSYIDPTANYITSIQANNEGNGELIGEWIVNKMGKTKIKAALISGSQGNPVGKEKRLGFIRGFSEMQLMSQGNVDLTIVSQGWGNWTNNGGLKAMEDILVANPDINLLVAENDAMGMGALKAINEAGKAAGITIVGFDGQKEAYELIKEGKFGATALNSPEELGRLVVNAVVKYLNGERQIDKVIYTPAVLITKDNVDKYYDPKAIF
;
A
#
# COMPACT_ATOMS: atom_id res chain seq x y z
N MET A 1 -41.59 20.95 16.63
CA MET A 1 -42.21 20.47 15.37
C MET A 1 -41.28 19.66 14.48
N GLN A 2 -39.95 19.84 14.47
CA GLN A 2 -39.02 19.08 13.62
C GLN A 2 -38.88 17.60 13.99
N LYS A 3 -38.94 17.21 15.26
CA LYS A 3 -38.80 15.82 15.70
C LYS A 3 -39.93 14.86 15.29
N GLN A 4 -41.09 15.39 14.91
CA GLN A 4 -42.24 14.57 14.45
C GLN A 4 -42.19 14.28 12.94
N GLN A 5 -41.55 15.12 12.13
CA GLN A 5 -41.42 14.87 10.69
C GLN A 5 -40.39 13.75 10.39
N VAL A 6 -39.30 13.65 11.15
CA VAL A 6 -38.26 12.64 10.94
C VAL A 6 -38.80 11.21 11.23
N LYS A 7 -39.69 11.06 12.22
CA LYS A 7 -40.33 9.75 12.52
C LYS A 7 -41.29 9.27 11.44
N LYS A 8 -41.96 10.17 10.72
CA LYS A 8 -42.89 9.81 9.63
C LYS A 8 -42.18 9.34 8.37
N VAL A 9 -41.01 9.87 8.06
CA VAL A 9 -40.21 9.45 6.90
C VAL A 9 -39.61 8.06 7.12
N ALA A 10 -39.11 7.76 8.32
CA ALA A 10 -38.52 6.46 8.64
C ALA A 10 -39.54 5.28 8.60
N VAL A 11 -40.81 5.54 8.92
CA VAL A 11 -41.84 4.49 8.91
C VAL A 11 -42.33 4.18 7.50
N THR A 12 -42.30 5.14 6.57
CA THR A 12 -42.71 4.94 5.18
C THR A 12 -41.67 4.15 4.36
N TRP A 13 -40.41 4.28 4.69
CA TRP A 13 -39.34 3.50 4.03
C TRP A 13 -39.36 2.01 4.44
N ARG A 14 -39.64 1.71 5.71
CA ARG A 14 -39.72 0.32 6.20
C ARG A 14 -40.89 -0.48 5.59
N LYS A 15 -42.00 0.16 5.26
CA LYS A 15 -43.18 -0.49 4.62
C LYS A 15 -42.95 -0.77 3.12
N ARG A 16 -42.13 0.01 2.43
CA ARG A 16 -41.85 -0.20 1.00
C ARG A 16 -40.88 -1.36 0.75
N TYR A 17 -39.95 -1.62 1.66
CA TYR A 17 -39.01 -2.76 1.52
C TYR A 17 -39.65 -4.11 1.83
N LEU A 18 -40.68 -4.17 2.69
CA LEU A 18 -41.40 -5.42 3.02
C LEU A 18 -42.33 -5.88 1.89
N ILE A 19 -42.80 -4.97 1.05
CA ILE A 19 -43.71 -5.32 -0.09
C ILE A 19 -42.91 -5.84 -1.27
N LEU A 20 -41.66 -5.43 -1.47
CA LEU A 20 -40.79 -5.91 -2.56
C LEU A 20 -40.23 -7.32 -2.28
N LEU A 21 -40.14 -7.75 -1.01
CA LEU A 21 -39.68 -9.10 -0.63
C LEU A 21 -40.74 -10.18 -0.81
N TYR A 22 -42.04 -9.80 -0.82
CA TYR A 22 -43.17 -10.77 -0.99
C TYR A 22 -43.53 -11.05 -2.45
N ILE A 23 -43.13 -10.19 -3.40
CA ILE A 23 -43.38 -10.37 -4.84
C ILE A 23 -42.32 -11.27 -5.49
N GLY A 24 -41.12 -11.41 -4.90
CA GLY A 24 -40.03 -12.25 -5.40
C GLY A 24 -40.21 -13.76 -5.19
N ILE A 25 -41.15 -14.18 -4.31
CA ILE A 25 -41.32 -15.62 -3.93
C ILE A 25 -42.42 -16.32 -4.75
N ILE A 26 -43.28 -15.60 -5.49
CA ILE A 26 -44.42 -16.19 -6.21
C ILE A 26 -44.08 -16.59 -7.67
N ILE A 27 -42.91 -16.24 -8.21
CA ILE A 27 -42.57 -16.54 -9.63
C ILE A 27 -41.77 -17.84 -9.80
N PHE A 28 -41.37 -18.54 -8.73
CA PHE A 28 -40.51 -19.74 -8.84
C PHE A 28 -41.30 -21.08 -8.67
N GLY A 29 -42.63 -21.09 -8.78
CA GLY A 29 -43.47 -22.22 -8.41
C GLY A 29 -44.32 -22.86 -9.51
N LEU A 30 -44.04 -22.65 -10.81
CA LEU A 30 -44.85 -23.32 -11.87
C LEU A 30 -44.00 -23.63 -13.12
N MET A 31 -43.13 -24.64 -13.04
CA MET A 31 -42.72 -25.44 -14.21
C MET A 31 -42.17 -26.79 -13.75
N ALA A 32 -43.06 -27.66 -13.43
CA ALA A 32 -42.81 -29.10 -13.39
C ALA A 32 -44.08 -29.82 -13.84
N CYS A 33 -44.14 -30.24 -15.08
CA CYS A 33 -44.81 -31.50 -15.46
C CYS A 33 -44.65 -31.79 -16.95
N ASN A 34 -44.03 -32.91 -17.16
CA ASN A 34 -44.47 -33.99 -18.06
C ASN A 34 -44.04 -34.00 -19.55
N SER A 35 -43.12 -34.92 -19.86
CA SER A 35 -43.40 -35.91 -20.91
C SER A 35 -42.39 -37.07 -20.86
N LYS A 36 -42.98 -38.27 -20.88
CA LYS A 36 -42.33 -39.58 -20.98
C LYS A 36 -41.94 -39.88 -22.43
N SER A 37 -40.94 -40.74 -22.53
CA SER A 37 -40.67 -41.76 -23.57
C SER A 37 -39.66 -41.42 -24.66
N GLY A 38 -38.70 -42.33 -24.79
CA GLY A 38 -37.85 -42.49 -25.98
C GLY A 38 -36.43 -42.92 -25.60
N ILE A 39 -36.24 -44.23 -25.35
CA ILE A 39 -34.90 -44.85 -25.24
C ILE A 39 -34.35 -44.99 -26.63
N GLU A 40 -33.35 -44.24 -27.03
CA GLU A 40 -32.45 -44.59 -28.07
C GLU A 40 -31.02 -44.58 -27.58
N LYS A 41 -30.38 -45.74 -27.65
CA LYS A 41 -28.96 -45.96 -27.39
C LYS A 41 -28.16 -45.34 -28.53
N THR A 42 -27.55 -44.18 -28.29
CA THR A 42 -26.48 -43.71 -29.14
C THR A 42 -25.16 -43.88 -28.41
N LYS A 43 -24.21 -44.50 -29.09
CA LYS A 43 -22.85 -44.77 -28.67
C LYS A 43 -22.17 -43.53 -28.16
N SER A 44 -21.60 -43.63 -26.93
CA SER A 44 -20.61 -42.64 -26.45
C SER A 44 -19.37 -42.67 -27.32
N LEU A 45 -19.19 -41.67 -28.14
CA LEU A 45 -17.85 -41.27 -28.58
C LEU A 45 -17.23 -40.49 -27.40
N GLY A 46 -16.29 -41.14 -26.76
CA GLY A 46 -15.43 -40.49 -25.77
C GLY A 46 -14.66 -39.34 -26.42
N SER A 47 -15.03 -38.13 -26.09
CA SER A 47 -14.13 -36.99 -26.24
C SER A 47 -13.44 -36.78 -24.87
N ASP A 48 -12.42 -37.59 -24.63
CA ASP A 48 -11.36 -37.21 -23.70
C ASP A 48 -10.66 -35.97 -24.27
N SER A 49 -11.24 -34.80 -24.07
CA SER A 49 -10.50 -33.56 -24.14
C SER A 49 -9.99 -33.23 -22.75
N THR A 50 -9.04 -34.03 -22.26
CA THR A 50 -8.08 -33.54 -21.28
C THR A 50 -7.30 -32.44 -21.98
N ALA A 51 -7.79 -31.19 -21.89
CA ALA A 51 -6.96 -30.04 -22.07
C ALA A 51 -5.85 -30.16 -21.00
N ALA A 52 -4.70 -30.72 -21.39
CA ALA A 52 -3.50 -30.66 -20.60
C ALA A 52 -3.27 -29.15 -20.35
N GLU A 53 -3.54 -28.68 -19.13
CA GLU A 53 -3.08 -27.38 -18.68
C GLU A 53 -1.56 -27.37 -18.89
N ASN A 54 -1.13 -26.71 -19.96
CA ASN A 54 0.29 -26.48 -20.21
C ASN A 54 0.79 -25.53 -19.12
N LYS A 55 1.09 -26.09 -17.94
CA LYS A 55 1.73 -25.33 -16.85
C LYS A 55 3.05 -24.79 -17.41
N ILE A 56 3.19 -23.48 -17.38
CA ILE A 56 4.42 -22.82 -17.80
C ILE A 56 5.57 -23.30 -16.90
N ASP A 57 6.70 -23.67 -17.52
CA ASP A 57 7.93 -23.97 -16.82
C ASP A 57 8.54 -22.69 -16.23
N LEU A 58 8.24 -22.43 -14.95
CA LEU A 58 8.68 -21.23 -14.25
C LEU A 58 10.20 -21.12 -14.16
N THR A 59 10.96 -22.23 -14.30
CA THR A 59 12.44 -22.20 -14.23
C THR A 59 13.06 -21.49 -15.44
N LYS A 60 12.29 -21.32 -16.53
CA LYS A 60 12.71 -20.58 -17.72
C LYS A 60 12.35 -19.09 -17.65
N ILE A 61 11.58 -18.69 -16.65
CA ILE A 61 11.12 -17.30 -16.49
C ILE A 61 12.20 -16.48 -15.78
N LYS A 62 12.49 -15.31 -16.33
CA LYS A 62 13.35 -14.29 -15.74
C LYS A 62 12.50 -13.06 -15.40
N ILE A 63 12.41 -12.73 -14.12
CA ILE A 63 11.78 -11.51 -13.62
C ILE A 63 12.82 -10.39 -13.61
N GLY A 64 12.47 -9.24 -14.21
CA GLY A 64 13.15 -7.96 -14.03
C GLY A 64 12.45 -7.13 -12.97
N TYR A 65 13.17 -6.54 -12.05
CA TYR A 65 12.65 -5.57 -11.09
C TYR A 65 13.37 -4.24 -11.23
N CYS A 66 12.63 -3.17 -11.47
CA CYS A 66 13.15 -1.80 -11.52
C CYS A 66 12.68 -1.04 -10.29
N THR A 67 13.63 -0.67 -9.41
CA THR A 67 13.39 0.11 -8.19
C THR A 67 13.71 1.60 -8.40
N PRO A 68 13.07 2.54 -7.66
CA PRO A 68 13.45 3.95 -7.71
C PRO A 68 14.90 4.16 -7.27
N SER A 69 15.31 3.47 -6.20
CA SER A 69 16.62 3.63 -5.57
C SER A 69 16.96 2.42 -4.72
N LEU A 70 18.23 2.22 -4.42
CA LEU A 70 18.73 1.30 -3.39
C LEU A 70 19.33 2.05 -2.18
N ASN A 71 19.08 3.35 -2.05
CA ASN A 71 19.56 4.15 -0.92
C ASN A 71 18.62 4.08 0.30
N ALA A 72 17.33 3.82 0.08
CA ALA A 72 16.34 3.67 1.16
C ALA A 72 16.22 2.20 1.60
N PRO A 73 16.21 1.90 2.92
CA PRO A 73 16.13 0.53 3.45
C PRO A 73 14.93 -0.26 2.91
N PHE A 74 13.76 0.38 2.79
CA PHE A 74 12.56 -0.23 2.28
C PHE A 74 12.74 -0.83 0.87
N TYR A 75 13.33 -0.09 -0.06
CA TYR A 75 13.52 -0.55 -1.44
C TYR A 75 14.52 -1.71 -1.54
N VAL A 76 15.57 -1.69 -0.71
CA VAL A 76 16.53 -2.79 -0.62
C VAL A 76 15.82 -4.07 -0.18
N VAL A 77 15.04 -3.98 0.88
CA VAL A 77 14.35 -5.14 1.46
C VAL A 77 13.22 -5.64 0.54
N LEU A 78 12.47 -4.74 -0.09
CA LEU A 78 11.47 -5.11 -1.10
C LEU A 78 12.11 -5.90 -2.26
N SER A 79 13.27 -5.44 -2.76
CA SER A 79 14.03 -6.16 -3.79
C SER A 79 14.43 -7.57 -3.34
N GLN A 80 14.88 -7.71 -2.09
CA GLN A 80 15.28 -9.00 -1.51
C GLN A 80 14.07 -9.96 -1.40
N TYR A 81 12.90 -9.48 -0.97
CA TYR A 81 11.69 -10.31 -0.87
C TYR A 81 11.12 -10.68 -2.24
N ILE A 82 11.14 -9.78 -3.23
CA ILE A 82 10.77 -10.13 -4.61
C ILE A 82 11.69 -11.23 -5.12
N LYS A 83 13.02 -11.06 -4.95
CA LYS A 83 14.01 -12.07 -5.33
C LYS A 83 13.75 -13.41 -4.64
N LYS A 84 13.64 -13.42 -3.31
CA LYS A 84 13.40 -14.63 -2.51
C LYS A 84 12.14 -15.38 -2.96
N ASN A 85 11.04 -14.66 -3.20
CA ASN A 85 9.79 -15.27 -3.65
C ASN A 85 9.91 -15.79 -5.10
N ALA A 86 10.53 -15.04 -6.01
CA ALA A 86 10.75 -15.47 -7.40
C ALA A 86 11.60 -16.75 -7.45
N GLU A 87 12.72 -16.78 -6.75
CA GLU A 87 13.62 -17.94 -6.66
C GLU A 87 12.93 -19.14 -5.96
N GLY A 88 12.03 -18.89 -5.00
CA GLY A 88 11.20 -19.92 -4.37
C GLY A 88 10.28 -20.66 -5.35
N PHE A 89 9.88 -20.02 -6.46
CA PHE A 89 9.17 -20.65 -7.58
C PHE A 89 10.11 -21.18 -8.68
N GLY A 90 11.43 -21.10 -8.50
CA GLY A 90 12.44 -21.50 -9.48
C GLY A 90 12.71 -20.45 -10.56
N MET A 91 12.09 -19.28 -10.52
CA MET A 91 12.31 -18.21 -11.49
C MET A 91 13.66 -17.51 -11.28
N LYS A 92 14.25 -17.00 -12.37
CA LYS A 92 15.44 -16.15 -12.32
C LYS A 92 15.03 -14.72 -11.98
N PHE A 93 15.91 -14.00 -11.29
CA PHE A 93 15.68 -12.61 -10.88
C PHE A 93 16.86 -11.73 -11.28
N VAL A 94 16.57 -10.52 -11.74
CA VAL A 94 17.52 -9.44 -11.99
C VAL A 94 16.88 -8.12 -11.58
N SER A 95 17.62 -7.25 -10.90
CA SER A 95 17.14 -5.91 -10.52
C SER A 95 18.01 -4.82 -11.13
N ALA A 96 17.39 -3.66 -11.32
CA ALA A 96 18.05 -2.44 -11.77
C ALA A 96 17.67 -1.29 -10.84
N ASP A 97 18.66 -0.45 -10.54
CA ASP A 97 18.58 0.70 -9.64
C ASP A 97 18.35 1.99 -10.44
N GLY A 98 17.24 2.68 -10.17
CA GLY A 98 16.92 3.97 -10.77
C GLY A 98 17.73 5.14 -10.19
N GLN A 99 18.43 4.95 -9.06
CA GLN A 99 19.33 5.93 -8.43
C GLN A 99 18.65 7.27 -8.11
N ASP A 100 17.34 7.25 -7.81
CA ASP A 100 16.50 8.43 -7.60
C ASP A 100 16.47 9.40 -8.82
N ASP A 101 16.76 8.89 -10.02
CA ASP A 101 16.74 9.61 -11.29
C ASP A 101 15.74 8.98 -12.27
N ILE A 102 14.81 9.79 -12.79
CA ILE A 102 13.74 9.32 -13.69
C ILE A 102 14.32 8.81 -15.01
N ILE A 103 15.32 9.47 -15.57
CA ILE A 103 15.94 9.08 -16.85
C ILE A 103 16.68 7.76 -16.65
N LYS A 104 17.39 7.64 -15.54
CA LYS A 104 18.09 6.38 -15.18
C LYS A 104 17.08 5.24 -14.98
N GLN A 105 15.95 5.50 -14.33
CA GLN A 105 14.92 4.47 -14.14
C GLN A 105 14.31 4.03 -15.47
N ILE A 106 14.04 4.97 -16.40
CA ILE A 106 13.56 4.66 -17.77
C ILE A 106 14.59 3.79 -18.50
N THR A 107 15.86 4.20 -18.52
CA THR A 107 16.95 3.43 -19.16
C THR A 107 17.11 2.04 -18.50
N SER A 108 16.95 1.94 -17.20
CA SER A 108 17.00 0.67 -16.48
C SER A 108 15.90 -0.30 -16.92
N ILE A 109 14.70 0.19 -17.25
CA ILE A 109 13.63 -0.63 -17.83
C ILE A 109 14.03 -1.14 -19.23
N GLU A 110 14.60 -0.27 -20.07
CA GLU A 110 15.07 -0.64 -21.41
C GLU A 110 16.19 -1.69 -21.35
N ASP A 111 17.14 -1.53 -20.43
CA ASP A 111 18.22 -2.49 -20.18
C ASP A 111 17.68 -3.86 -19.74
N LEU A 112 16.69 -3.88 -18.84
CA LEU A 112 16.05 -5.13 -18.40
C LEU A 112 15.34 -5.85 -19.55
N ILE A 113 14.66 -5.12 -20.43
CA ILE A 113 14.03 -5.66 -21.63
C ILE A 113 15.08 -6.24 -22.57
N ALA A 114 16.15 -5.49 -22.84
CA ALA A 114 17.29 -5.94 -23.67
C ALA A 114 17.99 -7.17 -23.08
N ALA A 115 18.03 -7.28 -21.74
CA ALA A 115 18.54 -8.47 -21.04
C ALA A 115 17.61 -9.69 -21.13
N GLY A 116 16.47 -9.58 -21.82
CA GLY A 116 15.54 -10.68 -22.08
C GLY A 116 14.76 -11.13 -20.87
N VAL A 117 14.24 -10.19 -20.05
CA VAL A 117 13.30 -10.52 -18.99
C VAL A 117 11.95 -10.92 -19.59
N ASN A 118 11.28 -11.90 -18.98
CA ASN A 118 9.98 -12.38 -19.43
C ASN A 118 8.82 -11.63 -18.76
N VAL A 119 9.08 -11.04 -17.60
CA VAL A 119 8.14 -10.26 -16.78
C VAL A 119 8.90 -9.08 -16.18
N LEU A 120 8.27 -7.94 -16.11
CA LEU A 120 8.81 -6.74 -15.47
C LEU A 120 7.95 -6.35 -14.26
N ILE A 121 8.60 -6.14 -13.12
CA ILE A 121 8.01 -5.52 -11.94
C ILE A 121 8.62 -4.12 -11.81
N VAL A 122 7.81 -3.09 -11.66
CA VAL A 122 8.24 -1.69 -11.55
C VAL A 122 7.70 -1.07 -10.27
N ASN A 123 8.59 -0.45 -9.50
CA ASN A 123 8.20 0.53 -8.48
C ASN A 123 8.48 1.93 -9.06
N PRO A 124 7.47 2.68 -9.52
CA PRO A 124 7.70 3.92 -10.23
C PRO A 124 8.19 5.06 -9.31
N LEU A 125 9.25 5.73 -9.67
CA LEU A 125 9.72 6.95 -8.99
C LEU A 125 8.73 8.12 -9.19
N ASP A 126 8.23 8.28 -10.42
CA ASP A 126 7.20 9.26 -10.76
C ASP A 126 6.07 8.58 -11.54
N HIS A 127 4.83 8.78 -11.08
CA HIS A 127 3.65 8.10 -11.59
C HIS A 127 3.28 8.47 -13.03
N LYS A 128 3.68 9.65 -13.54
CA LYS A 128 3.39 10.09 -14.91
C LYS A 128 4.58 9.89 -15.83
N ALA A 129 5.76 10.27 -15.38
CA ALA A 129 6.96 10.19 -16.20
C ALA A 129 7.32 8.75 -16.59
N MET A 130 6.93 7.75 -15.77
CA MET A 130 7.20 6.34 -16.05
C MET A 130 6.22 5.69 -17.04
N VAL A 131 5.08 6.33 -17.36
CA VAL A 131 4.06 5.76 -18.26
C VAL A 131 4.60 5.36 -19.64
N PRO A 132 5.40 6.19 -20.33
CA PRO A 132 5.93 5.82 -21.65
C PRO A 132 6.81 4.57 -21.62
N ALA A 133 7.69 4.43 -20.61
CA ALA A 133 8.58 3.29 -20.46
C ALA A 133 7.80 1.99 -20.16
N VAL A 134 6.80 2.06 -19.28
CA VAL A 134 5.90 0.92 -18.99
C VAL A 134 5.13 0.51 -20.26
N ASN A 135 4.58 1.46 -20.99
CA ASN A 135 3.86 1.17 -22.23
C ASN A 135 4.78 0.58 -23.33
N ALA A 136 6.02 1.04 -23.40
CA ALA A 136 7.02 0.47 -24.32
C ALA A 136 7.36 -0.98 -23.96
N ALA A 137 7.51 -1.30 -22.68
CA ALA A 137 7.73 -2.67 -22.20
C ALA A 137 6.57 -3.61 -22.62
N VAL A 138 5.33 -3.18 -22.38
CA VAL A 138 4.15 -3.96 -22.79
C VAL A 138 4.07 -4.12 -24.32
N LYS A 139 4.38 -3.07 -25.09
CA LYS A 139 4.41 -3.12 -26.56
C LYS A 139 5.47 -4.10 -27.08
N SER A 140 6.58 -4.29 -26.37
CA SER A 140 7.61 -5.29 -26.71
C SER A 140 7.26 -6.72 -26.24
N GLY A 141 6.05 -6.92 -25.69
CA GLY A 141 5.56 -8.24 -25.29
C GLY A 141 5.91 -8.62 -23.83
N VAL A 142 6.49 -7.73 -23.05
CA VAL A 142 6.82 -7.97 -21.64
C VAL A 142 5.68 -7.49 -20.73
N PRO A 143 4.95 -8.39 -20.04
CA PRO A 143 3.92 -8.00 -19.10
C PRO A 143 4.52 -7.25 -17.91
N VAL A 144 3.84 -6.16 -17.49
CA VAL A 144 4.31 -5.28 -16.42
C VAL A 144 3.39 -5.37 -15.21
N PHE A 145 3.99 -5.45 -14.03
CA PHE A 145 3.37 -5.40 -12.71
C PHE A 145 3.92 -4.20 -11.96
N ILE A 146 3.05 -3.51 -11.22
CA ILE A 146 3.44 -2.35 -10.41
C ILE A 146 3.46 -2.77 -8.94
N VAL A 147 4.40 -2.26 -8.17
CA VAL A 147 4.51 -2.54 -6.73
C VAL A 147 4.82 -1.28 -5.95
N ASP A 148 4.31 -1.20 -4.72
CA ASP A 148 4.52 -0.13 -3.74
C ASP A 148 3.92 1.22 -4.16
N SER A 149 4.45 1.85 -5.17
CA SER A 149 3.95 3.13 -5.72
C SER A 149 2.92 2.88 -6.82
N TYR A 150 1.95 3.78 -7.00
CA TYR A 150 1.04 3.68 -8.14
C TYR A 150 1.61 4.33 -9.41
N ILE A 151 1.04 3.99 -10.56
CA ILE A 151 1.32 4.63 -11.84
C ILE A 151 0.02 5.23 -12.41
N ASP A 152 0.13 6.27 -13.23
CA ASP A 152 -1.03 6.89 -13.87
C ASP A 152 -1.87 5.84 -14.64
N PRO A 153 -3.22 5.89 -14.56
CA PRO A 153 -4.10 4.90 -15.17
C PRO A 153 -3.99 4.76 -16.69
N THR A 154 -3.32 5.70 -17.37
CA THR A 154 -3.03 5.61 -18.80
C THR A 154 -1.91 4.63 -19.14
N ALA A 155 -1.19 4.12 -18.12
CA ALA A 155 -0.22 3.05 -18.31
C ALA A 155 -0.89 1.68 -18.49
N ASN A 156 -0.27 0.85 -19.34
CA ASN A 156 -0.68 -0.53 -19.55
C ASN A 156 0.10 -1.44 -18.58
N TYR A 157 -0.57 -2.02 -17.60
CA TYR A 157 0.01 -2.98 -16.66
C TYR A 157 -1.04 -4.00 -16.23
N ILE A 158 -0.61 -5.13 -15.70
CA ILE A 158 -1.50 -6.22 -15.27
C ILE A 158 -2.21 -5.82 -13.97
N THR A 159 -1.45 -5.61 -12.91
CA THR A 159 -1.95 -5.22 -11.58
C THR A 159 -0.93 -4.34 -10.87
N SER A 160 -1.39 -3.61 -9.86
CA SER A 160 -0.57 -2.87 -8.92
C SER A 160 -0.79 -3.41 -7.50
N ILE A 161 0.29 -3.72 -6.80
CA ILE A 161 0.26 -4.15 -5.39
C ILE A 161 0.72 -2.99 -4.53
N GLN A 162 -0.13 -2.50 -3.64
CA GLN A 162 0.11 -1.29 -2.86
C GLN A 162 -0.26 -1.48 -1.40
N ALA A 163 0.38 -0.74 -0.50
CA ALA A 163 -0.18 -0.54 0.83
C ALA A 163 -1.39 0.40 0.76
N ASN A 164 -2.34 0.22 1.69
CA ASN A 164 -3.42 1.19 1.86
C ASN A 164 -2.89 2.44 2.60
N ASN A 165 -2.11 3.25 1.89
CA ASN A 165 -1.42 4.41 2.47
C ASN A 165 -2.38 5.47 3.03
N GLU A 166 -3.52 5.71 2.36
CA GLU A 166 -4.54 6.62 2.88
C GLU A 166 -5.13 6.08 4.18
N GLY A 167 -5.57 4.83 4.21
CA GLY A 167 -6.08 4.20 5.43
C GLY A 167 -5.05 4.14 6.56
N ASN A 168 -3.79 3.88 6.25
CA ASN A 168 -2.69 3.94 7.21
C ASN A 168 -2.54 5.35 7.78
N GLY A 169 -2.61 6.38 6.94
CA GLY A 169 -2.60 7.78 7.38
C GLY A 169 -3.78 8.12 8.28
N GLU A 170 -4.99 7.67 7.92
CA GLU A 170 -6.20 7.87 8.73
C GLU A 170 -6.03 7.31 10.14
N LEU A 171 -5.59 6.06 10.25
CA LEU A 171 -5.35 5.42 11.54
C LEU A 171 -4.32 6.16 12.40
N ILE A 172 -3.26 6.70 11.79
CA ILE A 172 -2.29 7.57 12.49
C ILE A 172 -2.98 8.84 13.00
N GLY A 173 -3.78 9.52 12.16
CA GLY A 173 -4.48 10.75 12.52
C GLY A 173 -5.45 10.55 13.68
N GLU A 174 -6.28 9.51 13.61
CA GLU A 174 -7.22 9.10 14.66
C GLU A 174 -6.50 8.81 15.98
N TRP A 175 -5.40 8.04 15.91
CA TRP A 175 -4.62 7.70 17.08
C TRP A 175 -4.01 8.94 17.76
N ILE A 176 -3.51 9.89 16.97
CA ILE A 176 -2.92 11.13 17.51
C ILE A 176 -3.98 11.93 18.27
N VAL A 177 -5.19 12.10 17.73
CA VAL A 177 -6.27 12.81 18.42
C VAL A 177 -6.62 12.13 19.75
N ASN A 178 -6.73 10.80 19.75
CA ASN A 178 -7.01 10.03 20.95
C ASN A 178 -5.85 10.13 21.99
N LYS A 179 -4.61 10.11 21.51
CA LYS A 179 -3.41 10.16 22.37
C LYS A 179 -3.17 11.52 22.95
N MET A 180 -3.32 12.58 22.18
CA MET A 180 -2.99 13.95 22.59
C MET A 180 -4.20 14.70 23.19
N GLY A 181 -5.42 14.20 23.00
CA GLY A 181 -6.65 14.77 23.56
C GLY A 181 -6.86 16.22 23.11
N LYS A 182 -7.02 17.12 24.09
CA LYS A 182 -7.25 18.56 23.87
C LYS A 182 -5.95 19.38 23.76
N THR A 183 -4.79 18.74 23.73
CA THR A 183 -3.52 19.45 23.56
C THR A 183 -3.49 20.15 22.20
N LYS A 184 -3.16 21.44 22.18
CA LYS A 184 -2.96 22.16 20.93
C LYS A 184 -1.79 21.55 20.16
N ILE A 185 -2.03 21.14 18.93
CA ILE A 185 -1.04 20.42 18.12
C ILE A 185 -0.32 21.38 17.19
N LYS A 186 1.01 21.39 17.28
CA LYS A 186 1.94 22.00 16.34
C LYS A 186 2.73 20.88 15.68
N ALA A 187 2.27 20.45 14.51
CA ALA A 187 2.84 19.33 13.79
C ALA A 187 3.93 19.78 12.82
N ALA A 188 5.00 19.00 12.74
CA ALA A 188 5.93 19.02 11.62
C ALA A 188 5.77 17.76 10.78
N LEU A 189 6.03 17.87 9.47
CA LEU A 189 6.04 16.76 8.53
C LEU A 189 7.47 16.54 8.01
N ILE A 190 7.91 15.29 7.97
CA ILE A 190 9.08 14.90 7.19
C ILE A 190 8.61 13.98 6.09
N SER A 191 8.62 14.50 4.87
CA SER A 191 8.13 13.85 3.67
C SER A 191 9.23 13.14 2.92
N GLY A 192 8.85 12.12 2.15
CA GLY A 192 9.78 11.39 1.28
C GLY A 192 10.32 12.23 0.15
N SER A 193 10.27 11.72 -1.07
CA SER A 193 10.71 12.49 -2.25
C SER A 193 9.60 13.39 -2.76
N GLN A 194 9.96 14.58 -3.22
CA GLN A 194 9.00 15.53 -3.78
C GLN A 194 8.31 14.93 -5.02
N GLY A 195 6.98 15.07 -5.09
CA GLY A 195 6.18 14.52 -6.19
C GLY A 195 5.82 13.03 -6.04
N ASN A 196 6.40 12.33 -5.07
CA ASN A 196 6.09 10.92 -4.86
C ASN A 196 4.63 10.74 -4.38
N PRO A 197 3.83 9.87 -5.04
CA PRO A 197 2.42 9.70 -4.73
C PRO A 197 2.18 9.03 -3.38
N VAL A 198 3.02 8.09 -2.95
CA VAL A 198 2.91 7.37 -1.66
C VAL A 198 2.94 8.34 -0.49
N GLY A 199 3.89 9.29 -0.49
CA GLY A 199 3.97 10.31 0.55
C GLY A 199 2.72 11.21 0.57
N LYS A 200 2.20 11.56 -0.61
CA LYS A 200 0.95 12.33 -0.71
C LYS A 200 -0.23 11.58 -0.10
N GLU A 201 -0.39 10.29 -0.38
CA GLU A 201 -1.46 9.46 0.18
C GLU A 201 -1.37 9.38 1.71
N LYS A 202 -0.17 9.11 2.26
CA LYS A 202 0.09 9.08 3.70
C LYS A 202 -0.30 10.40 4.38
N ARG A 203 0.10 11.56 3.80
CA ARG A 203 -0.25 12.88 4.33
C ARG A 203 -1.74 13.17 4.27
N LEU A 204 -2.39 12.91 3.13
CA LEU A 204 -3.83 13.16 2.98
C LEU A 204 -4.63 12.27 3.93
N GLY A 205 -4.26 11.01 4.06
CA GLY A 205 -4.87 10.11 5.05
C GLY A 205 -4.71 10.63 6.47
N PHE A 206 -3.50 11.03 6.87
CA PHE A 206 -3.25 11.63 8.19
C PHE A 206 -4.14 12.86 8.45
N ILE A 207 -4.17 13.82 7.54
CA ILE A 207 -4.96 15.04 7.68
C ILE A 207 -6.47 14.70 7.79
N ARG A 208 -6.95 13.77 6.96
CA ARG A 208 -8.35 13.33 6.96
C ARG A 208 -8.73 12.66 8.27
N GLY A 209 -7.99 11.62 8.69
CA GLY A 209 -8.28 10.88 9.92
C GLY A 209 -8.18 11.77 11.17
N PHE A 210 -7.17 12.65 11.21
CA PHE A 210 -7.03 13.62 12.29
C PHE A 210 -8.25 14.56 12.35
N SER A 211 -8.59 15.17 11.22
CA SER A 211 -9.66 16.16 11.16
C SER A 211 -11.03 15.57 11.50
N GLU A 212 -11.32 14.38 10.95
CA GLU A 212 -12.58 13.69 11.19
C GLU A 212 -12.72 13.29 12.67
N MET A 213 -11.66 12.73 13.25
CA MET A 213 -11.67 12.36 14.66
C MET A 213 -11.82 13.57 15.59
N GLN A 214 -11.18 14.71 15.28
CA GLN A 214 -11.40 15.94 16.06
C GLN A 214 -12.82 16.47 15.92
N LEU A 215 -13.38 16.49 14.70
CA LEU A 215 -14.78 16.92 14.49
C LEU A 215 -15.74 16.04 15.31
N MET A 216 -15.56 14.73 15.29
CA MET A 216 -16.41 13.80 16.04
C MET A 216 -16.27 13.93 17.55
N SER A 217 -15.05 14.12 18.06
CA SER A 217 -14.77 14.10 19.50
C SER A 217 -14.81 15.48 20.16
N GLN A 218 -14.50 16.55 19.44
CA GLN A 218 -14.31 17.90 19.97
C GLN A 218 -15.21 18.95 19.31
N GLY A 219 -15.85 18.63 18.18
CA GLY A 219 -16.74 19.52 17.44
C GLY A 219 -16.03 20.59 16.59
N ASN A 220 -14.70 20.58 16.53
CA ASN A 220 -13.90 21.50 15.72
C ASN A 220 -12.59 20.82 15.28
N VAL A 221 -11.90 21.42 14.31
CA VAL A 221 -10.55 20.99 13.88
C VAL A 221 -9.55 22.06 14.27
N ASP A 222 -8.49 21.64 14.98
CA ASP A 222 -7.35 22.50 15.37
C ASP A 222 -6.04 21.76 15.07
N LEU A 223 -5.74 21.58 13.78
CA LEU A 223 -4.49 21.03 13.28
C LEU A 223 -3.64 22.14 12.70
N THR A 224 -2.49 22.42 13.30
CA THR A 224 -1.51 23.35 12.76
C THR A 224 -0.28 22.59 12.28
N ILE A 225 -0.04 22.56 10.98
CA ILE A 225 1.19 22.07 10.38
C ILE A 225 2.10 23.28 10.19
N VAL A 226 3.16 23.37 11.01
CA VAL A 226 4.04 24.55 11.05
C VAL A 226 5.23 24.44 10.12
N SER A 227 5.62 23.23 9.73
CA SER A 227 6.77 22.99 8.87
C SER A 227 6.67 21.67 8.12
N GLN A 228 7.33 21.62 6.95
CA GLN A 228 7.55 20.39 6.20
C GLN A 228 8.98 20.37 5.68
N GLY A 229 9.70 19.26 5.94
CA GLY A 229 11.02 18.96 5.37
C GLY A 229 10.97 17.75 4.42
N TRP A 230 11.97 17.63 3.55
CA TRP A 230 12.13 16.49 2.64
C TRP A 230 13.30 15.62 3.11
N GLY A 231 13.02 14.38 3.46
CA GLY A 231 14.00 13.43 3.98
C GLY A 231 14.39 12.32 2.99
N ASN A 232 13.81 12.32 1.79
CA ASN A 232 14.14 11.40 0.70
C ASN A 232 14.18 9.93 1.13
N TRP A 233 13.24 9.53 2.01
CA TRP A 233 13.05 8.17 2.53
C TRP A 233 14.23 7.63 3.35
N THR A 234 15.23 8.46 3.68
CA THR A 234 16.46 8.03 4.36
C THR A 234 16.54 8.53 5.81
N ASN A 235 17.24 7.78 6.65
CA ASN A 235 17.52 8.17 8.03
C ASN A 235 18.30 9.51 8.09
N ASN A 236 19.34 9.64 7.29
CA ASN A 236 20.16 10.88 7.24
C ASN A 236 19.35 12.08 6.73
N GLY A 237 18.45 11.87 5.76
CA GLY A 237 17.55 12.92 5.30
C GLY A 237 16.57 13.35 6.37
N GLY A 238 16.03 12.40 7.14
CA GLY A 238 15.17 12.67 8.29
C GLY A 238 15.88 13.45 9.39
N LEU A 239 17.15 13.11 9.69
CA LEU A 239 17.99 13.83 10.63
C LEU A 239 18.15 15.31 10.22
N LYS A 240 18.62 15.56 9.00
CA LYS A 240 18.85 16.92 8.49
C LYS A 240 17.57 17.75 8.44
N ALA A 241 16.48 17.17 7.92
CA ALA A 241 15.20 17.86 7.86
C ALA A 241 14.72 18.26 9.27
N MET A 242 14.94 17.42 10.27
CA MET A 242 14.52 17.70 11.64
C MET A 242 15.38 18.74 12.33
N GLU A 243 16.69 18.77 12.08
CA GLU A 243 17.58 19.85 12.55
C GLU A 243 17.06 21.22 12.09
N ASP A 244 16.76 21.38 10.79
CA ASP A 244 16.22 22.61 10.23
C ASP A 244 14.85 22.98 10.83
N ILE A 245 13.97 21.97 10.99
CA ILE A 245 12.64 22.16 11.59
C ILE A 245 12.74 22.66 13.03
N LEU A 246 13.63 22.10 13.85
CA LEU A 246 13.80 22.47 15.25
C LEU A 246 14.37 23.87 15.43
N VAL A 247 15.18 24.33 14.51
CA VAL A 247 15.68 25.71 14.48
C VAL A 247 14.55 26.69 14.18
N ALA A 248 13.74 26.39 13.18
CA ALA A 248 12.66 27.28 12.74
C ALA A 248 11.42 27.22 13.66
N ASN A 249 11.12 26.07 14.24
CA ASN A 249 9.92 25.79 15.02
C ASN A 249 10.24 24.99 16.29
N PRO A 250 10.88 25.60 17.29
CA PRO A 250 11.38 24.88 18.48
C PRO A 250 10.28 24.36 19.41
N ASP A 251 9.03 24.71 19.19
CA ASP A 251 7.86 24.39 20.03
C ASP A 251 6.88 23.40 19.40
N ILE A 252 7.32 22.66 18.36
CA ILE A 252 6.53 21.54 17.83
C ILE A 252 6.36 20.45 18.90
N ASN A 253 5.22 19.77 18.87
CA ASN A 253 4.90 18.66 19.78
C ASN A 253 4.48 17.36 19.06
N LEU A 254 4.42 17.41 17.74
CA LEU A 254 4.13 16.26 16.90
C LEU A 254 5.05 16.25 15.66
N LEU A 255 5.66 15.09 15.40
CA LEU A 255 6.33 14.80 14.14
C LEU A 255 5.61 13.65 13.45
N VAL A 256 5.18 13.89 12.20
CA VAL A 256 4.71 12.85 11.28
C VAL A 256 5.78 12.64 10.21
N ALA A 257 6.48 11.52 10.27
CA ALA A 257 7.45 11.11 9.28
C ALA A 257 6.80 10.10 8.31
N GLU A 258 6.90 10.32 7.01
CA GLU A 258 6.24 9.46 6.00
C GLU A 258 6.87 8.07 5.89
N ASN A 259 8.01 7.82 6.58
CA ASN A 259 8.49 6.48 6.89
C ASN A 259 9.27 6.43 8.22
N ASP A 260 9.48 5.21 8.72
CA ASP A 260 10.16 4.99 10.00
C ASP A 260 11.65 5.38 9.94
N ALA A 261 12.33 5.15 8.82
CA ALA A 261 13.73 5.51 8.66
C ALA A 261 13.96 7.02 8.86
N MET A 262 13.12 7.87 8.24
CA MET A 262 13.17 9.32 8.46
C MET A 262 12.80 9.70 9.89
N GLY A 263 11.79 9.03 10.47
CA GLY A 263 11.37 9.24 11.86
C GLY A 263 12.48 8.92 12.87
N MET A 264 13.24 7.85 12.64
CA MET A 264 14.41 7.50 13.46
C MET A 264 15.57 8.50 13.31
N GLY A 265 15.80 8.97 12.10
CA GLY A 265 16.77 10.06 11.87
C GLY A 265 16.37 11.33 12.61
N ALA A 266 15.10 11.70 12.54
CA ALA A 266 14.54 12.83 13.25
C ALA A 266 14.62 12.67 14.77
N LEU A 267 14.39 11.47 15.31
CA LEU A 267 14.54 11.18 16.74
C LEU A 267 15.96 11.48 17.24
N LYS A 268 16.98 11.22 16.42
CA LYS A 268 18.36 11.57 16.76
C LYS A 268 18.52 13.10 16.93
N ALA A 269 18.05 13.91 15.97
CA ALA A 269 18.09 15.38 16.07
C ALA A 269 17.30 15.89 17.30
N ILE A 270 16.13 15.30 17.56
CA ILE A 270 15.28 15.63 18.72
C ILE A 270 16.02 15.36 20.05
N ASN A 271 16.73 14.23 20.15
CA ASN A 271 17.52 13.87 21.32
C ASN A 271 18.70 14.84 21.51
N GLU A 272 19.43 15.14 20.46
CA GLU A 272 20.57 16.08 20.48
C GLU A 272 20.11 17.50 20.88
N ALA A 273 18.89 17.90 20.52
CA ALA A 273 18.28 19.16 20.94
C ALA A 273 17.69 19.12 22.38
N GLY A 274 17.72 17.97 23.07
CA GLY A 274 17.16 17.80 24.43
C GLY A 274 15.63 17.87 24.48
N LYS A 275 14.92 17.59 23.38
CA LYS A 275 13.46 17.78 23.24
C LYS A 275 12.64 16.47 23.24
N ALA A 276 13.26 15.34 23.52
CA ALA A 276 12.64 14.01 23.39
C ALA A 276 11.34 13.83 24.21
N ALA A 277 11.23 14.45 25.36
CA ALA A 277 10.05 14.34 26.22
C ALA A 277 8.81 15.12 25.70
N GLY A 278 9.00 16.05 24.77
CA GLY A 278 7.95 16.97 24.33
C GLY A 278 7.37 16.70 22.95
N ILE A 279 7.96 15.81 22.15
CA ILE A 279 7.58 15.59 20.76
C ILE A 279 7.13 14.14 20.58
N THR A 280 5.86 13.94 20.21
CA THR A 280 5.35 12.64 19.78
C THR A 280 5.80 12.40 18.32
N ILE A 281 6.42 11.24 18.07
CA ILE A 281 6.87 10.85 16.73
C ILE A 281 6.01 9.70 16.24
N VAL A 282 5.52 9.80 15.00
CA VAL A 282 4.83 8.72 14.30
C VAL A 282 5.47 8.49 12.94
N GLY A 283 5.46 7.24 12.49
CA GLY A 283 6.04 6.83 11.23
C GLY A 283 5.13 5.93 10.41
N PHE A 284 5.68 5.40 9.35
CA PHE A 284 5.05 4.40 8.47
C PHE A 284 6.12 3.38 8.09
N ASP A 285 5.69 2.25 7.66
CA ASP A 285 6.33 1.07 7.09
C ASP A 285 6.37 -0.12 8.05
N GLY A 286 6.51 0.09 9.36
CA GLY A 286 6.59 -1.00 10.34
C GLY A 286 7.98 -1.62 10.38
N GLN A 287 9.02 -0.78 10.38
CA GLN A 287 10.40 -1.21 10.48
C GLN A 287 10.71 -1.76 11.87
N LYS A 288 11.49 -2.84 11.95
CA LYS A 288 11.82 -3.53 13.22
C LYS A 288 12.36 -2.58 14.28
N GLU A 289 13.28 -1.70 13.94
CA GLU A 289 13.86 -0.74 14.87
C GLU A 289 12.82 0.28 15.35
N ALA A 290 11.81 0.62 14.53
CA ALA A 290 10.69 1.44 14.98
C ALA A 290 9.82 0.70 16.00
N TYR A 291 9.63 -0.61 15.84
CA TYR A 291 8.93 -1.42 16.85
C TYR A 291 9.67 -1.44 18.19
N GLU A 292 10.99 -1.55 18.17
CA GLU A 292 11.82 -1.46 19.39
C GLU A 292 11.64 -0.11 20.08
N LEU A 293 11.67 0.98 19.32
CA LEU A 293 11.44 2.34 19.84
C LEU A 293 10.01 2.56 20.34
N ILE A 294 9.01 1.93 19.74
CA ILE A 294 7.61 1.96 20.24
C ILE A 294 7.53 1.23 21.59
N LYS A 295 8.16 0.07 21.74
CA LYS A 295 8.22 -0.68 23.00
C LYS A 295 8.88 0.14 24.10
N GLU A 296 9.92 0.87 23.77
CA GLU A 296 10.64 1.79 24.68
C GLU A 296 9.87 3.10 24.96
N GLY A 297 8.82 3.40 24.22
CA GLY A 297 8.06 4.66 24.33
C GLY A 297 8.74 5.88 23.71
N LYS A 298 9.77 5.68 22.87
CA LYS A 298 10.49 6.73 22.13
C LYS A 298 9.85 7.06 20.79
N PHE A 299 9.03 6.17 20.28
CA PHE A 299 8.18 6.34 19.10
C PHE A 299 6.74 6.10 19.50
N GLY A 300 5.79 6.87 18.98
CA GLY A 300 4.38 6.77 19.34
C GLY A 300 3.67 5.62 18.66
N ALA A 301 3.77 5.60 17.33
CA ALA A 301 3.13 4.61 16.47
C ALA A 301 3.81 4.53 15.11
N THR A 302 3.60 3.43 14.41
CA THR A 302 3.87 3.29 12.96
C THR A 302 2.70 2.61 12.28
N ALA A 303 2.48 2.88 10.98
CA ALA A 303 1.47 2.18 10.19
C ALA A 303 2.14 1.26 9.17
N LEU A 304 1.58 0.05 9.00
CA LEU A 304 2.24 -1.04 8.30
C LEU A 304 2.25 -0.84 6.78
N ASN A 305 3.42 -0.86 6.18
CA ASN A 305 3.68 -1.07 4.76
C ASN A 305 4.81 -2.10 4.63
N SER A 306 4.44 -3.38 4.60
CA SER A 306 5.41 -4.48 4.67
C SER A 306 6.04 -4.80 3.31
N PRO A 307 7.36 -4.61 3.15
CA PRO A 307 8.05 -5.00 1.92
C PRO A 307 8.03 -6.51 1.68
N GLU A 308 7.95 -7.32 2.74
CA GLU A 308 7.77 -8.77 2.65
C GLU A 308 6.44 -9.14 2.00
N GLU A 309 5.34 -8.56 2.50
CA GLU A 309 4.00 -8.84 2.00
C GLU A 309 3.82 -8.33 0.56
N LEU A 310 4.30 -7.12 0.25
CA LEU A 310 4.27 -6.58 -1.11
C LEU A 310 5.07 -7.47 -2.08
N GLY A 311 6.28 -7.88 -1.70
CA GLY A 311 7.13 -8.77 -2.49
C GLY A 311 6.48 -10.13 -2.73
N ARG A 312 5.83 -10.70 -1.73
CA ARG A 312 5.08 -11.96 -1.82
C ARG A 312 3.88 -11.83 -2.75
N LEU A 313 3.09 -10.79 -2.59
CA LEU A 313 1.86 -10.57 -3.37
C LEU A 313 2.16 -10.29 -4.84
N VAL A 314 3.17 -9.48 -5.16
CA VAL A 314 3.49 -9.16 -6.56
C VAL A 314 4.01 -10.40 -7.28
N VAL A 315 4.85 -11.23 -6.66
CA VAL A 315 5.33 -12.48 -7.28
C VAL A 315 4.18 -13.48 -7.44
N ASN A 316 3.29 -13.60 -6.46
CA ASN A 316 2.10 -14.44 -6.59
C ASN A 316 1.19 -13.98 -7.75
N ALA A 317 1.02 -12.67 -7.95
CA ALA A 317 0.27 -12.14 -9.08
C ALA A 317 0.94 -12.48 -10.42
N VAL A 318 2.28 -12.42 -10.48
CA VAL A 318 3.06 -12.88 -11.65
C VAL A 318 2.80 -14.36 -11.94
N VAL A 319 2.89 -15.22 -10.93
CA VAL A 319 2.67 -16.67 -11.08
C VAL A 319 1.24 -16.97 -11.57
N LYS A 320 0.23 -16.32 -11.01
CA LYS A 320 -1.16 -16.44 -11.44
C LYS A 320 -1.33 -16.07 -12.91
N TYR A 321 -0.78 -14.92 -13.31
CA TYR A 321 -0.83 -14.45 -14.69
C TYR A 321 -0.14 -15.43 -15.66
N LEU A 322 1.04 -15.92 -15.31
CA LEU A 322 1.78 -16.90 -16.13
C LEU A 322 1.01 -18.21 -16.26
N ASN A 323 0.29 -18.65 -15.22
CA ASN A 323 -0.57 -19.83 -15.26
C ASN A 323 -1.91 -19.63 -16.00
N GLY A 324 -2.09 -18.48 -16.66
CA GLY A 324 -3.26 -18.21 -17.51
C GLY A 324 -4.41 -17.47 -16.80
N GLU A 325 -4.30 -17.13 -15.52
CA GLU A 325 -5.32 -16.32 -14.85
C GLU A 325 -5.34 -14.91 -15.44
N ARG A 326 -6.51 -14.46 -15.86
CA ARG A 326 -6.71 -13.12 -16.47
C ARG A 326 -7.62 -12.23 -15.67
N GLN A 327 -8.32 -12.79 -14.66
CA GLN A 327 -9.15 -12.04 -13.72
C GLN A 327 -8.31 -11.69 -12.48
N ILE A 328 -7.41 -10.73 -12.65
CA ILE A 328 -6.58 -10.19 -11.57
C ILE A 328 -7.06 -8.75 -11.31
N ASP A 329 -7.37 -8.43 -10.07
CA ASP A 329 -7.77 -7.08 -9.68
C ASP A 329 -6.73 -6.06 -10.12
N LYS A 330 -7.18 -4.94 -10.66
CA LYS A 330 -6.28 -3.90 -11.19
C LYS A 330 -5.38 -3.31 -10.12
N VAL A 331 -5.88 -3.21 -8.89
CA VAL A 331 -5.12 -2.80 -7.70
C VAL A 331 -5.42 -3.77 -6.55
N ILE A 332 -4.39 -4.25 -5.90
CA ILE A 332 -4.47 -5.10 -4.71
C ILE A 332 -3.83 -4.32 -3.56
N TYR A 333 -4.63 -3.98 -2.56
CA TYR A 333 -4.15 -3.31 -1.36
C TYR A 333 -3.85 -4.30 -0.22
N THR A 334 -2.74 -4.08 0.48
CA THR A 334 -2.60 -4.65 1.82
C THR A 334 -3.50 -3.88 2.80
N PRO A 335 -4.01 -4.52 3.87
CA PRO A 335 -4.86 -3.83 4.83
C PRO A 335 -4.09 -2.73 5.56
N ALA A 336 -4.79 -1.65 5.91
CA ALA A 336 -4.25 -0.64 6.81
C ALA A 336 -4.17 -1.22 8.24
N VAL A 337 -3.01 -1.05 8.87
CA VAL A 337 -2.75 -1.54 10.23
C VAL A 337 -1.92 -0.51 10.99
N LEU A 338 -2.44 -0.07 12.12
CA LEU A 338 -1.71 0.77 13.06
C LEU A 338 -1.01 -0.09 14.12
N ILE A 339 0.26 0.21 14.35
CA ILE A 339 1.10 -0.46 15.35
C ILE A 339 1.50 0.55 16.42
N THR A 340 1.10 0.24 17.63
CA THR A 340 1.33 1.03 18.84
C THR A 340 1.93 0.15 19.93
N LYS A 341 2.21 0.73 21.10
CA LYS A 341 2.69 -0.02 22.26
C LYS A 341 1.74 -1.16 22.66
N ASP A 342 0.45 -1.03 22.38
CA ASP A 342 -0.56 -2.00 22.82
C ASP A 342 -0.55 -3.30 21.98
N ASN A 343 0.00 -3.24 20.77
CA ASN A 343 -0.04 -4.39 19.85
C ASN A 343 1.29 -4.73 19.16
N VAL A 344 2.34 -3.94 19.40
CA VAL A 344 3.65 -4.12 18.72
C VAL A 344 4.24 -5.53 18.90
N ASP A 345 4.02 -6.17 20.04
CA ASP A 345 4.54 -7.52 20.31
C ASP A 345 3.96 -8.60 19.36
N LYS A 346 2.82 -8.33 18.71
CA LYS A 346 2.23 -9.23 17.70
C LYS A 346 2.95 -9.17 16.35
N TYR A 347 3.65 -8.08 16.09
CA TYR A 347 4.29 -7.78 14.79
C TYR A 347 5.82 -7.85 14.87
N TYR A 348 6.39 -7.74 16.08
CA TYR A 348 7.82 -7.73 16.29
C TYR A 348 8.42 -9.13 16.14
N ASP A 349 9.30 -9.29 15.16
CA ASP A 349 10.18 -10.44 15.03
C ASP A 349 11.64 -9.96 15.10
N PRO A 350 12.43 -10.39 16.11
CA PRO A 350 13.83 -10.00 16.25
C PRO A 350 14.71 -10.50 15.08
N LYS A 351 14.23 -11.46 14.30
CA LYS A 351 14.93 -12.00 13.11
C LYS A 351 14.52 -11.32 11.81
N ALA A 352 13.51 -10.44 11.84
CA ALA A 352 13.12 -9.67 10.66
C ALA A 352 14.29 -8.84 10.16
N ILE A 353 14.38 -8.71 8.83
CA ILE A 353 15.41 -7.90 8.17
C ILE A 353 14.96 -6.46 7.91
N PHE A 354 13.70 -6.19 8.27
CA PHE A 354 13.08 -4.87 8.12
C PHE A 354 12.14 -4.60 9.29
#